data_f5ff700af9a43b3c794007827f31a22a
#
_entry.id   f5ff700af9a43b3c794007827f31a22a
#
_cell.length_a   1.000
_cell.length_b   1.000
_cell.length_c   1.000
_cell.angle_alpha   90.00
_cell.angle_beta   90.00
_cell.angle_gamma   90.00
#
_symmetry.space_group_name_H-M   'P 1'
#
loop_
_entity.id
_entity.type
_entity.pdbx_description
1 polymer ?
#
loop_
_entity_poly.entity_id
_entity_poly.type
_entity_poly.pdbx_seq_one_letter_code
_entity_poly.pdbx_strand_id
1 'polypeptide(L)'
;SGKGVLGENVEIKDSIILGPAHIDQDSVIINSFIGPYTTLGKRVTVEECELDNCIVLSGTKLIGINKRISNSLIGKNVSIKGGLNKKPLVSSFFVGDNSEINL
;
A
#
# COMPACT_ATOMS: atom_id res chain seq x y z
N SER A 1 -7.29 5.28 14.96
CA SER A 1 -8.46 6.06 14.69
C SER A 1 -8.09 7.30 13.89
N GLY A 2 -8.95 8.26 13.81
CA GLY A 2 -8.86 9.36 12.90
C GLY A 2 -9.88 9.17 11.80
N LYS A 3 -9.85 10.02 10.81
CA LYS A 3 -10.84 9.93 9.74
C LYS A 3 -10.40 8.93 8.69
N GLY A 4 -11.26 7.98 8.42
CA GLY A 4 -11.02 7.00 7.38
C GLY A 4 -12.27 6.78 6.55
N VAL A 5 -12.08 6.50 5.27
CA VAL A 5 -13.16 6.14 4.36
C VAL A 5 -12.83 4.77 3.79
N LEU A 6 -13.75 3.83 3.99
CA LEU A 6 -13.62 2.47 3.47
C LEU A 6 -14.68 2.22 2.42
N GLY A 7 -14.27 1.76 1.26
CA GLY A 7 -15.18 1.33 0.22
C GLY A 7 -15.79 -0.04 0.51
N GLU A 8 -16.62 -0.50 -0.42
CA GLU A 8 -17.26 -1.80 -0.28
C GLU A 8 -16.26 -2.95 -0.41
N ASN A 9 -16.51 -4.03 0.31
CA ASN A 9 -15.72 -5.27 0.25
C ASN A 9 -14.24 -5.07 0.57
N VAL A 10 -13.91 -4.10 1.40
CA VAL A 10 -12.54 -3.94 1.87
C VAL A 10 -12.28 -4.98 2.96
N GLU A 11 -11.21 -5.74 2.81
CA GLU A 11 -10.78 -6.70 3.83
C GLU A 11 -9.58 -6.14 4.57
N ILE A 12 -9.65 -6.15 5.90
CA ILE A 12 -8.55 -5.70 6.75
C ILE A 12 -8.31 -6.77 7.79
N LYS A 13 -7.10 -7.31 7.82
CA LYS A 13 -6.75 -8.39 8.74
C LYS A 13 -5.39 -8.11 9.38
N ASP A 14 -5.35 -8.19 10.71
CA ASP A 14 -4.12 -8.02 11.49
C ASP A 14 -3.35 -6.75 11.11
N SER A 15 -4.07 -5.66 10.94
CA SER A 15 -3.51 -4.42 10.43
C SER A 15 -3.97 -3.22 11.25
N ILE A 16 -3.20 -2.15 11.14
CA ILE A 16 -3.51 -0.89 11.80
C ILE A 16 -3.71 0.17 10.70
N ILE A 17 -4.81 0.91 10.81
CA ILE A 17 -5.08 2.01 9.90
C ILE A 17 -5.23 3.28 10.71
N LEU A 18 -4.35 4.22 10.46
CA LEU A 18 -4.40 5.55 11.08
C LEU A 18 -4.79 6.56 10.00
N GLY A 19 -5.91 7.23 10.22
CA GLY A 19 -6.38 8.24 9.29
C GLY A 19 -5.71 9.60 9.50
N PRO A 20 -5.95 10.51 8.58
CA PRO A 20 -6.90 10.33 7.46
C PRO A 20 -6.38 9.36 6.41
N ALA A 21 -7.24 8.44 6.01
CA ALA A 21 -6.91 7.45 4.98
C ALA A 21 -8.16 7.12 4.16
N HIS A 22 -7.96 6.80 2.90
CA HIS A 22 -9.04 6.40 2.02
C HIS A 22 -8.66 5.08 1.37
N ILE A 23 -9.49 4.07 1.58
CA ILE A 23 -9.26 2.74 1.02
C ILE A 23 -10.49 2.40 0.20
N ASP A 24 -10.32 2.27 -1.10
CA ASP A 24 -11.43 2.08 -2.01
C ASP A 24 -11.81 0.60 -2.12
N GLN A 25 -12.90 0.33 -2.84
CA GLN A 25 -13.56 -0.96 -2.86
C GLN A 25 -12.64 -2.11 -3.29
N ASP A 26 -12.93 -3.27 -2.77
CA ASP A 26 -12.27 -4.54 -3.11
C ASP A 26 -10.77 -4.57 -2.79
N SER A 27 -10.31 -3.68 -1.94
CA SER A 27 -8.92 -3.69 -1.50
C SER A 27 -8.73 -4.65 -0.34
N VAL A 28 -7.52 -5.17 -0.21
CA VAL A 28 -7.16 -6.16 0.82
C VAL A 28 -5.91 -5.68 1.55
N ILE A 29 -5.99 -5.62 2.86
CA ILE A 29 -4.87 -5.17 3.70
C ILE A 29 -4.62 -6.23 4.76
N ILE A 30 -3.43 -6.82 4.77
CA ILE A 30 -3.06 -7.91 5.65
C ILE A 30 -1.72 -7.63 6.30
N ASN A 31 -1.64 -7.81 7.62
CA ASN A 31 -0.40 -7.63 8.38
C ASN A 31 0.33 -6.34 8.04
N SER A 32 -0.41 -5.24 7.92
CA SER A 32 0.14 -4.00 7.40
C SER A 32 -0.20 -2.82 8.29
N PHE A 33 0.55 -1.76 8.12
CA PHE A 33 0.28 -0.48 8.73
C PHE A 33 0.00 0.54 7.63
N ILE A 34 -1.18 1.15 7.68
CA ILE A 34 -1.56 2.23 6.76
C ILE A 34 -1.63 3.50 7.57
N GLY A 35 -0.63 4.34 7.40
CA GLY A 35 -0.53 5.60 8.13
C GLY A 35 -1.32 6.72 7.49
N PRO A 36 -1.26 7.92 8.11
CA PRO A 36 -2.11 9.04 7.68
C PRO A 36 -1.76 9.53 6.27
N TYR A 37 -2.77 10.16 5.67
CA TYR A 37 -2.69 10.75 4.34
C TYR A 37 -2.37 9.74 3.24
N THR A 38 -2.91 8.54 3.39
CA THR A 38 -2.73 7.47 2.40
C THR A 38 -4.05 7.22 1.68
N THR A 39 -3.99 7.12 0.37
CA THR A 39 -5.12 6.78 -0.47
C THR A 39 -4.79 5.52 -1.25
N LEU A 40 -5.63 4.50 -1.10
CA LEU A 40 -5.54 3.28 -1.88
C LEU A 40 -6.73 3.22 -2.82
N GLY A 41 -6.47 3.06 -4.10
CA GLY A 41 -7.50 2.92 -5.10
C GLY A 41 -8.19 1.56 -5.02
N LYS A 42 -9.04 1.27 -6.00
CA LYS A 42 -9.80 0.01 -6.04
C LYS A 42 -8.89 -1.18 -6.26
N ARG A 43 -9.20 -2.29 -5.62
CA ARG A 43 -8.49 -3.56 -5.81
C ARG A 43 -6.99 -3.44 -5.56
N VAL A 44 -6.62 -2.68 -4.55
CA VAL A 44 -5.23 -2.60 -4.11
C VAL A 44 -5.01 -3.65 -3.04
N THR A 45 -3.90 -4.37 -3.13
CA THR A 45 -3.49 -5.36 -2.14
C THR A 45 -2.24 -4.86 -1.42
N VAL A 46 -2.29 -4.84 -0.09
CA VAL A 46 -1.13 -4.47 0.73
C VAL A 46 -0.95 -5.56 1.77
N GLU A 47 0.17 -6.27 1.71
CA GLU A 47 0.49 -7.33 2.65
C GLU A 47 1.89 -7.13 3.22
N GLU A 48 2.01 -7.22 4.53
CA GLU A 48 3.30 -7.09 5.22
C GLU A 48 4.08 -5.85 4.79
N CYS A 49 3.39 -4.71 4.79
CA CYS A 49 3.95 -3.42 4.39
C CYS A 49 3.55 -2.33 5.37
N GLU A 50 4.32 -1.27 5.38
CA GLU A 50 3.98 -0.04 6.10
C GLU A 50 3.97 1.12 5.13
N LEU A 51 2.87 1.85 5.10
CA LEU A 51 2.68 2.98 4.19
C LEU A 51 2.28 4.22 4.98
N ASP A 52 2.78 5.40 4.57
CA ASP A 52 2.21 6.67 5.01
C ASP A 52 2.40 7.71 3.92
N ASN A 53 1.46 8.63 3.86
CA ASN A 53 1.48 9.71 2.88
C ASN A 53 1.72 9.20 1.45
N CYS A 54 0.93 8.21 1.06
CA CYS A 54 1.05 7.55 -0.24
C CYS A 54 -0.24 7.64 -1.03
N ILE A 55 -0.11 7.68 -2.33
CA ILE A 55 -1.23 7.49 -3.26
C ILE A 55 -0.90 6.25 -4.08
N VAL A 56 -1.75 5.23 -3.96
CA VAL A 56 -1.57 3.97 -4.67
C VAL A 56 -2.79 3.76 -5.56
N LEU A 57 -2.58 3.70 -6.85
CA LEU A 57 -3.67 3.62 -7.80
C LEU A 57 -4.16 2.18 -7.98
N SER A 58 -5.31 2.05 -8.64
CA SER A 58 -6.07 0.79 -8.69
C SER A 58 -5.28 -0.41 -9.19
N GLY A 59 -5.56 -1.58 -8.63
CA GLY A 59 -5.02 -2.85 -9.07
C GLY A 59 -3.58 -3.14 -8.65
N THR A 60 -2.98 -2.28 -7.87
CA THR A 60 -1.59 -2.41 -7.45
C THR A 60 -1.46 -3.37 -6.27
N LYS A 61 -0.37 -4.11 -6.24
CA LYS A 61 -0.03 -5.04 -5.17
C LYS A 61 1.31 -4.67 -4.57
N LEU A 62 1.32 -4.50 -3.25
CA LEU A 62 2.52 -4.22 -2.47
C LEU A 62 2.65 -5.32 -1.44
N ILE A 63 3.68 -6.15 -1.56
CA ILE A 63 3.79 -7.35 -0.73
C ILE A 63 5.19 -7.50 -0.16
N GLY A 64 5.28 -7.61 1.16
CA GLY A 64 6.52 -7.99 1.82
C GLY A 64 7.66 -6.99 1.69
N ILE A 65 7.36 -5.71 1.70
CA ILE A 65 8.38 -4.67 1.59
C ILE A 65 8.84 -4.33 2.99
N ASN A 66 10.11 -4.56 3.28
CA ASN A 66 10.62 -4.50 4.65
C ASN A 66 11.00 -3.10 5.13
N LYS A 67 10.72 -2.08 4.37
CA LYS A 67 10.94 -0.70 4.77
C LYS A 67 9.67 0.10 4.55
N ARG A 68 9.40 1.06 5.44
CA ARG A 68 8.21 1.89 5.28
C ARG A 68 8.27 2.67 3.97
N ILE A 69 7.18 2.65 3.25
CA ILE A 69 7.01 3.42 2.02
C ILE A 69 6.31 4.72 2.40
N SER A 70 6.96 5.83 2.12
CA SER A 70 6.45 7.16 2.46
C SER A 70 6.54 8.09 1.27
N ASN A 71 5.63 9.06 1.23
CA ASN A 71 5.69 10.15 0.25
C ASN A 71 5.79 9.63 -1.19
N SER A 72 4.98 8.62 -1.51
CA SER A 72 5.11 7.91 -2.78
C SER A 72 3.83 7.99 -3.60
N LEU A 73 4.00 7.99 -4.90
CA LEU A 73 2.90 7.89 -5.86
C LEU A 73 3.15 6.65 -6.70
N ILE A 74 2.25 5.70 -6.64
CA ILE A 74 2.37 4.42 -7.33
C ILE A 74 1.20 4.27 -8.30
N GLY A 75 1.50 4.02 -9.56
CA GLY A 75 0.52 3.95 -10.63
C GLY A 75 -0.39 2.74 -10.55
N LYS A 76 -1.18 2.52 -11.61
CA LYS A 76 -2.14 1.42 -11.69
C LYS A 76 -1.46 0.11 -12.04
N ASN A 77 -1.99 -0.97 -11.51
CA ASN A 77 -1.58 -2.33 -11.85
C ASN A 77 -0.07 -2.55 -11.71
N VAL A 78 0.51 -1.92 -10.71
CA VAL A 78 1.91 -2.10 -10.36
C VAL A 78 2.03 -3.28 -9.40
N SER A 79 3.09 -4.05 -9.50
CA SER A 79 3.39 -5.10 -8.54
C SER A 79 4.78 -4.86 -7.96
N ILE A 80 4.85 -4.68 -6.65
CA ILE A 80 6.12 -4.54 -5.94
C ILE A 80 6.14 -5.62 -4.86
N LYS A 81 7.10 -6.52 -4.96
CA LYS A 81 7.27 -7.60 -4.00
C LYS A 81 8.65 -7.56 -3.39
N GLY A 82 8.68 -7.59 -2.07
CA GLY A 82 9.92 -7.75 -1.35
C GLY A 82 10.41 -9.17 -1.42
N GLY A 83 11.71 -9.36 -1.33
CA GLY A 83 12.31 -10.67 -1.31
C GLY A 83 12.87 -11.02 0.05
N LEU A 84 13.52 -12.16 0.14
CA LEU A 84 14.21 -12.59 1.36
C LEU A 84 15.47 -11.78 1.61
N ASN A 85 15.92 -11.04 0.64
CA ASN A 85 17.10 -10.22 0.76
C ASN A 85 16.78 -8.99 1.61
N LYS A 86 17.53 -8.80 2.69
CA LYS A 86 17.26 -7.75 3.66
C LYS A 86 17.98 -6.43 3.36
N LYS A 87 18.36 -6.19 2.12
CA LYS A 87 18.99 -4.92 1.78
C LYS A 87 18.03 -3.76 2.01
N PRO A 88 18.54 -2.60 2.45
CA PRO A 88 17.71 -1.42 2.56
C PRO A 88 17.09 -1.05 1.22
N LEU A 89 15.83 -0.64 1.25
CA LEU A 89 15.08 -0.27 0.07
C LEU A 89 14.90 1.24 0.03
N VAL A 90 14.61 1.76 -1.14
CA VAL A 90 14.20 3.15 -1.24
C VAL A 90 12.89 3.31 -0.49
N SER A 91 12.72 4.46 0.16
CA SER A 91 11.54 4.74 0.95
C SER A 91 10.48 5.51 0.19
N SER A 92 10.79 5.96 -1.01
CA SER A 92 9.86 6.71 -1.86
C SER A 92 9.89 6.17 -3.26
N PHE A 93 8.72 6.07 -3.88
CA PHE A 93 8.57 5.52 -5.22
C PHE A 93 7.74 6.45 -6.10
N PHE A 94 8.18 6.62 -7.32
CA PHE A 94 7.37 7.18 -8.40
C PHE A 94 7.37 6.14 -9.50
N VAL A 95 6.33 5.29 -9.50
CA VAL A 95 6.30 4.10 -10.34
C VAL A 95 5.11 4.20 -11.28
N GLY A 96 5.37 4.03 -12.57
CA GLY A 96 4.33 4.11 -13.60
C GLY A 96 3.40 2.91 -13.60
N ASP A 97 2.34 3.02 -14.39
CA ASP A 97 1.32 1.98 -14.49
C ASP A 97 1.90 0.67 -15.03
N ASN A 98 1.35 -0.43 -14.57
CA ASN A 98 1.66 -1.79 -15.04
C ASN A 98 3.10 -2.23 -14.81
N SER A 99 3.81 -1.58 -13.92
CA SER A 99 5.19 -1.92 -13.60
C SER A 99 5.26 -3.09 -12.63
N GLU A 100 6.36 -3.81 -12.67
CA GLU A 100 6.64 -4.86 -11.70
C GLU A 100 8.03 -4.67 -11.12
N ILE A 101 8.14 -4.71 -9.81
CA ILE A 101 9.40 -4.57 -9.11
C ILE A 101 9.54 -5.72 -8.13
N ASN A 102 10.63 -6.45 -8.24
CA ASN A 102 10.97 -7.52 -7.30
C ASN A 102 12.22 -7.10 -6.54
N LEU A 103 12.08 -6.98 -5.25
CA LEU A 103 13.12 -6.46 -4.38
C LEU A 103 13.90 -7.54 -3.67
#